data_58fb73c5df5e7c96b4bf96f7fcb25d33
#
_entry.id   58fb73c5df5e7c96b4bf96f7fcb25d33
#
_cell.length_a   1.000
_cell.length_b   1.000
_cell.length_c   1.000
_cell.angle_alpha   90.00
_cell.angle_beta   90.00
_cell.angle_gamma   90.00
#
_symmetry.space_group_name_H-M   'P 1'
#
loop_
_entity.id
_entity.type
_entity.pdbx_description
1 polymer ?
#
loop_
_entity_poly.entity_id
_entity_poly.type
_entity_poly.pdbx_seq_one_letter_code
_entity_poly.pdbx_strand_id
1 'polypeptide(L)'
;MASTPGYDPTLLPEGLLGRLIARIDVPGNRDTISILAPFTEEEIAHVPHASDADVVAAVDSARRAQKGWSATPIRERRAVLLRFHDLLLANADLAMDIVQLEGGKARIPAFEEVFDTVATARYYANVGPKLLKRTRRSVSFPLLTSAWEYHHAHGVVGSITPWNFPFNLAIADILPALLAGNAVVAKPDEKTPFSMMFGAMLLDEAGLAPGLLQVVTGHGEEIGSTLIDNVDFVTFTGSTEVGRLVAERAGQRLIGASMELGGKNAAIVQADADLATTVPGLVRAVFANGGQLCIAAERIYVDNRIRPEFTERFVEHTRSLEMSTAFDYSSALSSMISREHLENVQRHVEDAIARGATLLTGGKPRPDVGPLFFEPTILTDVDETMMLCRSETFGPVVTIYGFDSLDEAIDMANESAFGLNFSVWTKDARAGVKTASRLEAGTVGVNDGYSATWSTYDAPMGGMKASGHGRRHGAVGLLKFTESQTVAVQRLIPNFAPPGDMSYDRYQRLTTWLLKLVKRMPFYK
;
A
#
# COMPACT_ATOMS: atom_id res chain seq x y z
N MET A 1 -10.83 -33.48 21.52
CA MET A 1 -10.13 -32.85 20.36
C MET A 1 -11.21 -32.51 19.36
N ALA A 2 -11.60 -31.26 19.23
CA ALA A 2 -12.44 -30.82 18.13
C ALA A 2 -11.56 -30.94 16.88
N SER A 3 -12.01 -31.65 15.86
CA SER A 3 -11.34 -31.69 14.56
C SER A 3 -11.32 -30.27 14.05
N THR A 4 -10.15 -29.73 13.70
CA THR A 4 -10.03 -28.50 12.92
C THR A 4 -10.95 -28.70 11.71
N PRO A 5 -11.96 -27.86 11.48
CA PRO A 5 -12.76 -28.01 10.27
C PRO A 5 -11.81 -27.82 9.08
N GLY A 6 -11.76 -28.83 8.21
CA GLY A 6 -11.05 -28.73 6.94
C GLY A 6 -11.61 -27.59 6.10
N TYR A 7 -10.93 -27.24 5.01
CA TYR A 7 -11.46 -26.31 4.01
C TYR A 7 -12.87 -26.77 3.59
N ASP A 8 -13.87 -25.92 3.79
CA ASP A 8 -15.22 -26.18 3.32
C ASP A 8 -15.36 -25.67 1.88
N PRO A 9 -15.42 -26.54 0.89
CA PRO A 9 -15.56 -26.14 -0.53
C PRO A 9 -16.88 -25.42 -0.83
N THR A 10 -17.86 -25.45 0.10
CA THR A 10 -19.14 -24.76 -0.06
C THR A 10 -19.08 -23.27 0.30
N LEU A 11 -17.97 -22.78 0.86
CA LEU A 11 -17.74 -21.35 1.16
C LEU A 11 -17.83 -20.47 -0.10
N LEU A 12 -17.39 -21.00 -1.22
CA LEU A 12 -17.43 -20.26 -2.49
C LEU A 12 -18.48 -20.83 -3.45
N PRO A 13 -19.11 -20.02 -4.30
CA PRO A 13 -20.01 -20.49 -5.33
C PRO A 13 -19.35 -21.53 -6.23
N GLU A 14 -20.08 -22.59 -6.57
CA GLU A 14 -19.59 -23.68 -7.42
C GLU A 14 -18.98 -23.16 -8.72
N GLY A 15 -17.80 -23.65 -9.07
CA GLY A 15 -17.05 -23.28 -10.27
C GLY A 15 -16.46 -21.87 -10.28
N LEU A 16 -16.55 -21.09 -9.18
CA LEU A 16 -16.00 -19.74 -9.15
C LEU A 16 -14.49 -19.74 -9.40
N LEU A 17 -13.74 -20.55 -8.68
CA LEU A 17 -12.26 -20.64 -8.84
C LEU A 17 -11.88 -21.00 -10.27
N GLY A 18 -12.59 -21.95 -10.90
CA GLY A 18 -12.38 -22.29 -12.31
C GLY A 18 -12.63 -21.11 -13.26
N ARG A 19 -13.65 -20.29 -13.02
CA ARG A 19 -13.89 -19.07 -13.80
C ARG A 19 -12.79 -18.01 -13.60
N LEU A 20 -12.26 -17.89 -12.39
CA LEU A 20 -11.17 -16.96 -12.11
C LEU A 20 -9.87 -17.41 -12.81
N ILE A 21 -9.55 -18.70 -12.73
CA ILE A 21 -8.37 -19.28 -13.37
C ILE A 21 -8.44 -19.16 -14.89
N ALA A 22 -9.63 -19.39 -15.49
CA ALA A 22 -9.84 -19.29 -16.92
C ALA A 22 -9.60 -17.87 -17.50
N ARG A 23 -9.45 -16.85 -16.66
CA ARG A 23 -9.07 -15.49 -17.09
C ARG A 23 -7.58 -15.34 -17.37
N ILE A 24 -6.76 -16.28 -16.92
CA ILE A 24 -5.33 -16.26 -17.17
C ILE A 24 -5.11 -16.85 -18.57
N ASP A 25 -4.73 -16.01 -19.52
CA ASP A 25 -4.45 -16.44 -20.89
C ASP A 25 -3.02 -17.00 -20.97
N VAL A 26 -2.88 -18.28 -20.56
CA VAL A 26 -1.62 -19.01 -20.61
C VAL A 26 -1.82 -20.22 -21.55
N PRO A 27 -1.18 -20.23 -22.72
CA PRO A 27 -1.37 -21.29 -23.70
C PRO A 27 -0.70 -22.63 -23.28
N GLY A 28 -1.40 -23.72 -23.54
CA GLY A 28 -0.85 -25.08 -23.50
C GLY A 28 -0.76 -25.71 -22.09
N ASN A 29 -0.02 -26.82 -22.00
CA ASN A 29 0.28 -27.46 -20.71
C ASN A 29 1.42 -26.71 -20.03
N ARG A 30 1.08 -25.86 -19.05
CA ARG A 30 2.05 -25.16 -18.21
C ARG A 30 2.18 -25.86 -16.87
N ASP A 31 3.32 -25.68 -16.23
CA ASP A 31 3.48 -25.97 -14.82
C ASP A 31 2.46 -25.15 -14.01
N THR A 32 2.10 -25.61 -12.85
CA THR A 32 1.10 -24.96 -12.01
C THR A 32 1.65 -24.66 -10.63
N ILE A 33 1.11 -23.63 -10.00
CA ILE A 33 1.38 -23.28 -8.62
C ILE A 33 0.18 -23.72 -7.78
N SER A 34 0.44 -24.50 -6.73
CA SER A 34 -0.58 -24.89 -5.76
C SER A 34 -0.86 -23.74 -4.81
N ILE A 35 -2.12 -23.39 -4.64
CA ILE A 35 -2.59 -22.38 -3.70
C ILE A 35 -3.16 -23.08 -2.47
N LEU A 36 -2.64 -22.73 -1.30
CA LEU A 36 -3.03 -23.34 -0.02
C LEU A 36 -3.91 -22.41 0.80
N ALA A 37 -4.82 -22.99 1.58
CA ALA A 37 -5.56 -22.28 2.60
C ALA A 37 -4.70 -22.20 3.89
N PRO A 38 -4.25 -21.01 4.34
CA PRO A 38 -3.37 -20.93 5.51
C PRO A 38 -4.00 -21.46 6.82
N PHE A 39 -5.32 -21.45 6.92
CA PHE A 39 -6.02 -21.98 8.11
C PHE A 39 -5.86 -23.50 8.29
N THR A 40 -5.65 -24.24 7.20
CA THR A 40 -5.58 -25.70 7.22
C THR A 40 -4.34 -26.28 6.54
N GLU A 41 -3.62 -25.50 5.75
CA GLU A 41 -2.58 -25.91 4.78
C GLU A 41 -3.11 -26.87 3.70
N GLU A 42 -4.43 -26.95 3.54
CA GLU A 42 -5.05 -27.73 2.45
C GLU A 42 -5.00 -26.95 1.13
N GLU A 43 -4.92 -27.69 0.03
CA GLU A 43 -4.92 -27.13 -1.30
C GLU A 43 -6.30 -26.62 -1.70
N ILE A 44 -6.35 -25.36 -2.17
CA ILE A 44 -7.55 -24.71 -2.69
C ILE A 44 -7.71 -25.01 -4.18
N ALA A 45 -6.64 -24.78 -4.95
CA ALA A 45 -6.60 -24.94 -6.41
C ALA A 45 -5.18 -24.83 -6.95
N HIS A 46 -5.04 -25.06 -8.25
CA HIS A 46 -3.82 -24.79 -9.01
C HIS A 46 -4.04 -23.60 -9.96
N VAL A 47 -3.05 -22.71 -10.05
CA VAL A 47 -3.02 -21.65 -11.06
C VAL A 47 -1.87 -21.89 -12.03
N PRO A 48 -2.02 -21.55 -13.34
CA PRO A 48 -0.94 -21.73 -14.29
C PRO A 48 0.27 -20.85 -13.94
N HIS A 49 1.47 -21.35 -14.15
CA HIS A 49 2.72 -20.64 -13.98
C HIS A 49 3.14 -20.03 -15.32
N ALA A 50 3.05 -18.70 -15.44
CA ALA A 50 3.40 -17.98 -16.66
C ALA A 50 4.91 -18.01 -16.90
N SER A 51 5.29 -18.16 -18.17
CA SER A 51 6.67 -17.98 -18.63
C SER A 51 6.95 -16.50 -18.99
N ASP A 52 8.21 -16.17 -19.21
CA ASP A 52 8.62 -14.86 -19.76
C ASP A 52 7.88 -14.50 -21.04
N ALA A 53 7.66 -15.47 -21.92
CA ALA A 53 6.94 -15.25 -23.18
C ALA A 53 5.47 -14.89 -22.94
N ASP A 54 4.83 -15.48 -21.92
CA ASP A 54 3.44 -15.16 -21.54
C ASP A 54 3.36 -13.73 -20.97
N VAL A 55 4.34 -13.31 -20.15
CA VAL A 55 4.44 -11.93 -19.63
C VAL A 55 4.58 -10.93 -20.79
N VAL A 56 5.46 -11.19 -21.75
CA VAL A 56 5.62 -10.33 -22.92
C VAL A 56 4.33 -10.26 -23.73
N ALA A 57 3.66 -11.38 -23.95
CA ALA A 57 2.39 -11.44 -24.67
C ALA A 57 1.27 -10.63 -23.96
N ALA A 58 1.21 -10.73 -22.61
CA ALA A 58 0.28 -9.96 -21.81
C ALA A 58 0.55 -8.44 -21.92
N VAL A 59 1.82 -8.01 -21.85
CA VAL A 59 2.21 -6.60 -22.04
C VAL A 59 1.86 -6.11 -23.44
N ASP A 60 2.12 -6.89 -24.47
CA ASP A 60 1.76 -6.53 -25.86
C ASP A 60 0.24 -6.41 -26.04
N SER A 61 -0.53 -7.31 -25.43
CA SER A 61 -1.99 -7.22 -25.41
C SER A 61 -2.48 -5.96 -24.72
N ALA A 62 -1.94 -5.68 -23.53
CA ALA A 62 -2.24 -4.47 -22.76
C ALA A 62 -1.90 -3.19 -23.55
N ARG A 63 -0.74 -3.17 -24.22
CA ARG A 63 -0.28 -2.04 -25.03
C ARG A 63 -1.18 -1.77 -26.25
N ARG A 64 -1.73 -2.82 -26.88
CA ARG A 64 -2.71 -2.68 -27.95
C ARG A 64 -4.02 -2.07 -27.45
N ALA A 65 -4.54 -2.57 -26.32
CA ALA A 65 -5.79 -2.10 -25.73
C ALA A 65 -5.67 -0.65 -25.21
N GLN A 66 -4.53 -0.29 -24.64
CA GLN A 66 -4.25 1.02 -24.05
C GLN A 66 -4.45 2.16 -25.03
N LYS A 67 -4.09 2.00 -26.29
CA LYS A 67 -4.23 3.06 -27.32
C LYS A 67 -5.68 3.55 -27.46
N GLY A 68 -6.65 2.62 -27.47
CA GLY A 68 -8.07 2.95 -27.49
C GLY A 68 -8.54 3.57 -26.17
N TRP A 69 -8.06 3.03 -25.04
CA TRP A 69 -8.45 3.47 -23.72
C TRP A 69 -7.97 4.89 -23.39
N SER A 70 -6.75 5.25 -23.74
CA SER A 70 -6.22 6.61 -23.54
C SER A 70 -7.01 7.66 -24.30
N ALA A 71 -7.60 7.32 -25.45
CA ALA A 71 -8.46 8.18 -26.24
C ALA A 71 -9.92 8.21 -25.72
N THR A 72 -10.31 7.27 -24.85
CA THR A 72 -11.66 7.20 -24.27
C THR A 72 -11.90 8.41 -23.36
N PRO A 73 -13.06 9.09 -23.50
CA PRO A 73 -13.39 10.24 -22.66
C PRO A 73 -13.33 9.90 -21.17
N ILE A 74 -12.78 10.81 -20.37
CA ILE A 74 -12.61 10.61 -18.91
C ILE A 74 -13.92 10.28 -18.20
N ARG A 75 -15.07 10.78 -18.69
CA ARG A 75 -16.38 10.46 -18.15
C ARG A 75 -16.72 8.96 -18.24
N GLU A 76 -16.28 8.31 -19.31
CA GLU A 76 -16.53 6.90 -19.56
C GLU A 76 -15.60 6.03 -18.70
N ARG A 77 -14.31 6.40 -18.61
CA ARG A 77 -13.35 5.76 -17.68
C ARG A 77 -13.83 5.86 -16.23
N ARG A 78 -14.31 7.04 -15.82
CA ARG A 78 -14.93 7.27 -14.50
C ARG A 78 -16.15 6.37 -14.27
N ALA A 79 -16.98 6.17 -15.28
CA ALA A 79 -18.19 5.34 -15.15
C ALA A 79 -17.84 3.87 -14.87
N VAL A 80 -16.74 3.36 -15.39
CA VAL A 80 -16.23 2.00 -15.05
C VAL A 80 -15.92 1.91 -13.56
N LEU A 81 -15.19 2.88 -12.99
CA LEU A 81 -14.84 2.87 -11.56
C LEU A 81 -16.10 2.92 -10.67
N LEU A 82 -17.13 3.68 -11.06
CA LEU A 82 -18.37 3.75 -10.28
C LEU A 82 -19.18 2.45 -10.37
N ARG A 83 -19.25 1.81 -11.53
CA ARG A 83 -19.89 0.49 -11.65
C ARG A 83 -19.11 -0.58 -10.88
N PHE A 84 -17.78 -0.55 -10.92
CA PHE A 84 -16.94 -1.42 -10.09
C PHE A 84 -17.23 -1.23 -8.60
N HIS A 85 -17.33 0.03 -8.13
CA HIS A 85 -17.72 0.35 -6.75
C HIS A 85 -19.03 -0.34 -6.36
N ASP A 86 -20.06 -0.22 -7.20
CA ASP A 86 -21.38 -0.79 -6.91
C ASP A 86 -21.35 -2.33 -6.96
N LEU A 87 -20.65 -2.91 -7.92
CA LEU A 87 -20.46 -4.37 -8.04
C LEU A 87 -19.68 -4.94 -6.85
N LEU A 88 -18.63 -4.26 -6.39
CA LEU A 88 -17.87 -4.72 -5.24
C LEU A 88 -18.69 -4.66 -3.96
N LEU A 89 -19.51 -3.62 -3.76
CA LEU A 89 -20.45 -3.57 -2.64
C LEU A 89 -21.48 -4.70 -2.69
N ALA A 90 -22.00 -5.02 -3.88
CA ALA A 90 -22.95 -6.10 -4.05
C ALA A 90 -22.35 -7.50 -3.81
N ASN A 91 -21.03 -7.64 -3.93
CA ASN A 91 -20.27 -8.88 -3.75
C ASN A 91 -19.30 -8.83 -2.57
N ALA A 92 -19.51 -7.93 -1.60
CA ALA A 92 -18.55 -7.67 -0.52
C ALA A 92 -18.28 -8.92 0.34
N ASP A 93 -19.33 -9.68 0.69
CA ASP A 93 -19.18 -10.91 1.47
C ASP A 93 -18.33 -11.94 0.73
N LEU A 94 -18.58 -12.15 -0.55
CA LEU A 94 -17.81 -13.07 -1.37
C LEU A 94 -16.35 -12.62 -1.53
N ALA A 95 -16.10 -11.32 -1.68
CA ALA A 95 -14.75 -10.77 -1.71
C ALA A 95 -13.99 -11.04 -0.40
N MET A 96 -14.67 -10.83 0.74
CA MET A 96 -14.11 -11.14 2.06
C MET A 96 -13.86 -12.63 2.26
N ASP A 97 -14.74 -13.51 1.77
CA ASP A 97 -14.56 -14.96 1.85
C ASP A 97 -13.33 -15.42 1.06
N ILE A 98 -13.13 -14.89 -0.16
CA ILE A 98 -11.94 -15.18 -0.97
C ILE A 98 -10.67 -14.72 -0.25
N VAL A 99 -10.67 -13.50 0.27
CA VAL A 99 -9.53 -12.93 1.01
C VAL A 99 -9.19 -13.75 2.26
N GLN A 100 -10.21 -14.21 3.00
CA GLN A 100 -9.99 -15.06 4.18
C GLN A 100 -9.44 -16.43 3.77
N LEU A 101 -9.99 -17.01 2.71
CA LEU A 101 -9.63 -18.35 2.27
C LEU A 101 -8.16 -18.44 1.86
N GLU A 102 -7.71 -17.57 0.94
CA GLU A 102 -6.33 -17.64 0.44
C GLU A 102 -5.30 -16.91 1.32
N GLY A 103 -5.74 -15.94 2.14
CA GLY A 103 -4.87 -15.12 2.97
C GLY A 103 -4.78 -15.55 4.44
N GLY A 104 -5.65 -16.47 4.90
CA GLY A 104 -5.72 -16.85 6.31
C GLY A 104 -6.12 -15.70 7.24
N LYS A 105 -6.89 -14.76 6.73
CA LYS A 105 -7.26 -13.54 7.47
C LYS A 105 -8.45 -13.76 8.40
N ALA A 106 -8.47 -13.00 9.50
CA ALA A 106 -9.69 -12.77 10.25
C ALA A 106 -10.65 -11.88 9.46
N ARG A 107 -11.95 -11.91 9.79
CA ARG A 107 -12.98 -11.17 9.04
C ARG A 107 -12.80 -9.65 9.09
N ILE A 108 -12.33 -9.09 10.21
CA ILE A 108 -12.13 -7.64 10.35
C ILE A 108 -11.12 -7.09 9.33
N PRO A 109 -9.87 -7.58 9.21
CA PRO A 109 -8.95 -7.10 8.19
C PRO A 109 -9.39 -7.42 6.75
N ALA A 110 -10.16 -8.49 6.51
CA ALA A 110 -10.79 -8.73 5.22
C ALA A 110 -11.86 -7.67 4.89
N PHE A 111 -12.68 -7.30 5.86
CA PHE A 111 -13.62 -6.18 5.75
C PHE A 111 -12.89 -4.86 5.44
N GLU A 112 -11.83 -4.53 6.19
CA GLU A 112 -11.08 -3.30 6.02
C GLU A 112 -10.56 -3.14 4.58
N GLU A 113 -9.97 -4.17 3.99
CA GLU A 113 -9.41 -4.07 2.64
C GLU A 113 -10.47 -4.02 1.54
N VAL A 114 -11.58 -4.74 1.66
CA VAL A 114 -12.66 -4.70 0.68
C VAL A 114 -13.33 -3.33 0.65
N PHE A 115 -13.69 -2.79 1.84
CA PHE A 115 -14.35 -1.49 1.94
C PHE A 115 -13.42 -0.31 1.63
N ASP A 116 -12.13 -0.41 1.93
CA ASP A 116 -11.15 0.59 1.50
C ASP A 116 -11.03 0.64 -0.04
N THR A 117 -11.07 -0.50 -0.71
CA THR A 117 -11.06 -0.54 -2.18
C THR A 117 -12.31 0.12 -2.77
N VAL A 118 -13.49 -0.10 -2.17
CA VAL A 118 -14.74 0.60 -2.54
C VAL A 118 -14.59 2.10 -2.40
N ALA A 119 -14.07 2.56 -1.26
CA ALA A 119 -13.89 3.99 -0.98
C ALA A 119 -12.87 4.64 -1.94
N THR A 120 -11.78 3.93 -2.25
CA THR A 120 -10.76 4.36 -3.22
C THR A 120 -11.35 4.51 -4.63
N ALA A 121 -12.18 3.55 -5.07
CA ALA A 121 -12.88 3.63 -6.36
C ALA A 121 -13.74 4.89 -6.45
N ARG A 122 -14.55 5.16 -5.42
CA ARG A 122 -15.38 6.35 -5.32
C ARG A 122 -14.55 7.64 -5.30
N TYR A 123 -13.48 7.65 -4.50
CA TYR A 123 -12.62 8.82 -4.37
C TYR A 123 -12.06 9.22 -5.74
N TYR A 124 -11.35 8.34 -6.42
CA TYR A 124 -10.73 8.65 -7.71
C TYR A 124 -11.76 8.91 -8.82
N ALA A 125 -12.89 8.22 -8.82
CA ALA A 125 -13.98 8.54 -9.75
C ALA A 125 -14.47 9.99 -9.61
N ASN A 126 -14.46 10.56 -8.40
CA ASN A 126 -14.95 11.90 -8.13
C ASN A 126 -13.88 13.00 -8.33
N VAL A 127 -12.64 12.76 -7.91
CA VAL A 127 -11.58 13.79 -7.96
C VAL A 127 -10.75 13.70 -9.25
N GLY A 128 -10.56 12.51 -9.80
CA GLY A 128 -9.67 12.23 -10.93
C GLY A 128 -9.95 13.07 -12.17
N PRO A 129 -11.21 13.26 -12.61
CA PRO A 129 -11.50 14.12 -13.76
C PRO A 129 -11.00 15.57 -13.62
N LYS A 130 -10.99 16.10 -12.41
CA LYS A 130 -10.45 17.43 -12.13
C LYS A 130 -8.92 17.43 -12.13
N LEU A 131 -8.30 16.42 -11.54
CA LEU A 131 -6.84 16.29 -11.44
C LEU A 131 -6.19 16.07 -12.82
N LEU A 132 -6.80 15.27 -13.68
CA LEU A 132 -6.31 14.96 -15.03
C LEU A 132 -6.65 16.05 -16.07
N LYS A 133 -7.47 17.04 -15.70
CA LYS A 133 -7.79 18.14 -16.60
C LYS A 133 -6.56 19.02 -16.82
N ARG A 134 -6.31 19.39 -18.09
CA ARG A 134 -5.27 20.37 -18.40
C ARG A 134 -5.41 21.64 -17.55
N THR A 135 -4.32 22.09 -16.98
CA THR A 135 -4.29 23.24 -16.07
C THR A 135 -3.48 24.39 -16.67
N ARG A 136 -4.04 25.60 -16.66
CA ARG A 136 -3.30 26.79 -17.07
C ARG A 136 -2.22 27.09 -16.04
N ARG A 137 -1.00 27.32 -16.51
CA ARG A 137 0.14 27.65 -15.66
C ARG A 137 0.55 29.09 -15.82
N SER A 138 1.10 29.69 -14.75
CA SER A 138 1.66 31.04 -14.76
C SER A 138 2.89 31.09 -15.66
N VAL A 139 3.07 32.21 -16.33
CA VAL A 139 4.20 32.48 -17.25
C VAL A 139 4.82 33.82 -16.92
N SER A 140 6.11 34.01 -17.22
CA SER A 140 6.84 35.24 -16.91
C SER A 140 6.32 36.45 -17.69
N PHE A 141 5.72 36.24 -18.87
CA PHE A 141 5.18 37.31 -19.73
C PHE A 141 3.74 36.96 -20.16
N PRO A 142 2.72 37.20 -19.31
CA PRO A 142 1.33 36.74 -19.55
C PRO A 142 0.67 37.30 -20.82
N LEU A 143 1.09 38.46 -21.29
CA LEU A 143 0.58 39.06 -22.52
C LEU A 143 1.20 38.43 -23.77
N LEU A 144 2.41 37.92 -23.65
CA LEU A 144 3.20 37.37 -24.76
C LEU A 144 3.11 35.86 -24.85
N THR A 145 2.90 35.20 -23.71
CA THR A 145 2.91 33.73 -23.60
C THR A 145 1.71 33.23 -22.83
N SER A 146 1.24 32.05 -23.18
CA SER A 146 0.31 31.29 -22.37
C SER A 146 0.79 29.85 -22.30
N ALA A 147 0.64 29.19 -21.14
CA ALA A 147 1.07 27.80 -20.94
C ALA A 147 0.00 26.96 -20.26
N TRP A 148 -0.03 25.70 -20.64
CA TRP A 148 -0.87 24.67 -20.05
C TRP A 148 -0.03 23.45 -19.71
N GLU A 149 -0.38 22.80 -18.63
CA GLU A 149 0.11 21.48 -18.27
C GLU A 149 -0.94 20.42 -18.65
N TYR A 150 -0.48 19.39 -19.30
CA TYR A 150 -1.24 18.21 -19.68
C TYR A 150 -0.69 16.98 -18.93
N HIS A 151 -1.53 16.01 -18.69
CA HIS A 151 -1.19 14.74 -18.09
C HIS A 151 -1.47 13.62 -19.09
N HIS A 152 -0.44 12.92 -19.51
CA HIS A 152 -0.51 11.81 -20.45
C HIS A 152 -0.30 10.50 -19.69
N ALA A 153 -1.08 9.46 -20.01
CA ALA A 153 -0.83 8.12 -19.47
C ALA A 153 0.58 7.66 -19.88
N HIS A 154 1.28 6.95 -18.98
CA HIS A 154 2.57 6.33 -19.30
C HIS A 154 2.45 5.30 -20.43
N GLY A 155 1.39 4.50 -20.43
CA GLY A 155 1.16 3.40 -21.37
C GLY A 155 0.73 2.14 -20.65
N VAL A 156 1.64 1.20 -20.43
CA VAL A 156 1.42 -0.03 -19.67
C VAL A 156 2.09 0.09 -18.30
N VAL A 157 1.31 -0.11 -17.24
CA VAL A 157 1.78 -0.14 -15.86
C VAL A 157 1.98 -1.59 -15.43
N GLY A 158 3.16 -1.95 -14.94
CA GLY A 158 3.40 -3.20 -14.21
C GLY A 158 3.01 -3.02 -12.75
N SER A 159 2.13 -3.87 -12.24
CA SER A 159 1.71 -3.87 -10.84
C SER A 159 2.15 -5.17 -10.17
N ILE A 160 3.07 -5.09 -9.20
CA ILE A 160 3.56 -6.24 -8.44
C ILE A 160 3.08 -6.07 -7.00
N THR A 161 2.25 -6.99 -6.51
CA THR A 161 1.50 -6.83 -5.27
C THR A 161 1.73 -7.98 -4.31
N PRO A 162 1.72 -7.71 -2.98
CA PRO A 162 2.00 -8.70 -1.95
C PRO A 162 0.74 -9.47 -1.53
N TRP A 163 0.96 -10.48 -0.70
CA TRP A 163 -0.05 -11.40 -0.17
C TRP A 163 -0.84 -10.86 1.03
N ASN A 164 -0.35 -9.84 1.73
CA ASN A 164 -0.90 -9.48 3.05
C ASN A 164 -2.22 -8.70 3.01
N PHE A 165 -2.47 -7.90 1.98
CA PHE A 165 -3.74 -7.24 1.65
C PHE A 165 -4.01 -7.44 0.16
N PRO A 166 -4.26 -8.70 -0.27
CA PRO A 166 -4.18 -9.11 -1.67
C PRO A 166 -5.25 -8.47 -2.55
N PHE A 167 -6.42 -8.13 -1.98
CA PHE A 167 -7.49 -7.45 -2.71
C PHE A 167 -7.22 -5.95 -2.83
N ASN A 168 -6.98 -5.29 -1.70
CA ASN A 168 -6.81 -3.84 -1.66
C ASN A 168 -5.54 -3.39 -2.38
N LEU A 169 -4.37 -3.95 -2.00
CA LEU A 169 -3.09 -3.54 -2.59
C LEU A 169 -3.00 -3.88 -4.09
N ALA A 170 -3.73 -4.89 -4.55
CA ALA A 170 -3.79 -5.22 -5.96
C ALA A 170 -4.71 -4.26 -6.74
N ILE A 171 -5.91 -4.00 -6.25
CA ILE A 171 -6.94 -3.29 -7.01
C ILE A 171 -6.89 -1.78 -6.79
N ALA A 172 -6.68 -1.30 -5.55
CA ALA A 172 -6.74 0.13 -5.25
C ALA A 172 -5.70 0.97 -6.03
N ASP A 173 -4.51 0.42 -6.31
CA ASP A 173 -3.50 1.10 -7.16
C ASP A 173 -3.79 1.00 -8.66
N ILE A 174 -4.50 -0.03 -9.09
CA ILE A 174 -4.90 -0.21 -10.49
C ILE A 174 -5.98 0.79 -10.90
N LEU A 175 -6.94 1.10 -10.00
CA LEU A 175 -8.04 2.01 -10.31
C LEU A 175 -7.58 3.39 -10.79
N PRO A 176 -6.65 4.11 -10.11
CA PRO A 176 -6.12 5.39 -10.60
C PRO A 176 -5.28 5.22 -11.88
N ALA A 177 -4.55 4.12 -12.06
CA ALA A 177 -3.79 3.85 -13.28
C ALA A 177 -4.73 3.73 -14.50
N LEU A 178 -5.82 2.96 -14.37
CA LEU A 178 -6.84 2.83 -15.41
C LEU A 178 -7.56 4.16 -15.67
N LEU A 179 -7.91 4.90 -14.62
CA LEU A 179 -8.55 6.22 -14.76
C LEU A 179 -7.64 7.22 -15.50
N ALA A 180 -6.34 7.17 -15.26
CA ALA A 180 -5.35 8.01 -15.96
C ALA A 180 -5.23 7.65 -17.46
N GLY A 181 -5.70 6.47 -17.88
CA GLY A 181 -5.69 6.03 -19.28
C GLY A 181 -4.60 5.01 -19.59
N ASN A 182 -4.00 4.39 -18.58
CA ASN A 182 -3.06 3.29 -18.74
C ASN A 182 -3.80 1.96 -18.90
N ALA A 183 -3.10 0.96 -19.45
CA ALA A 183 -3.38 -0.44 -19.23
C ALA A 183 -2.48 -0.97 -18.11
N VAL A 184 -2.83 -2.11 -17.54
CA VAL A 184 -2.10 -2.70 -16.41
C VAL A 184 -1.82 -4.18 -16.68
N VAL A 185 -0.59 -4.60 -16.40
CA VAL A 185 -0.24 -6.02 -16.24
C VAL A 185 0.10 -6.24 -14.79
N ALA A 186 -0.72 -7.03 -14.11
CA ALA A 186 -0.63 -7.27 -12.69
C ALA A 186 -0.05 -8.64 -12.39
N LYS A 187 0.94 -8.68 -11.51
CA LYS A 187 1.49 -9.89 -10.91
C LYS A 187 1.12 -9.90 -9.43
N PRO A 188 0.05 -10.60 -9.03
CA PRO A 188 -0.22 -10.85 -7.61
C PRO A 188 0.86 -11.76 -7.02
N ASP A 189 0.95 -11.76 -5.68
CA ASP A 189 1.74 -12.79 -4.99
C ASP A 189 1.19 -14.19 -5.34
N GLU A 190 2.09 -15.15 -5.49
CA GLU A 190 1.74 -16.51 -5.85
C GLU A 190 0.87 -17.22 -4.81
N LYS A 191 0.85 -16.75 -3.55
CA LYS A 191 0.03 -17.33 -2.47
C LYS A 191 -1.41 -16.84 -2.50
N THR A 192 -1.67 -15.65 -3.07
CA THR A 192 -2.99 -14.98 -2.97
C THR A 192 -3.45 -14.39 -4.31
N PRO A 193 -3.53 -15.19 -5.38
CA PRO A 193 -3.89 -14.69 -6.71
C PRO A 193 -5.41 -14.47 -6.89
N PHE A 194 -6.27 -15.19 -6.14
CA PHE A 194 -7.72 -15.18 -6.37
C PHE A 194 -8.37 -13.85 -6.03
N SER A 195 -7.90 -13.13 -5.02
CA SER A 195 -8.35 -11.77 -4.69
C SER A 195 -8.18 -10.83 -5.88
N MET A 196 -7.00 -10.83 -6.49
CA MET A 196 -6.72 -10.04 -7.70
C MET A 196 -7.62 -10.44 -8.87
N MET A 197 -7.76 -11.75 -9.14
CA MET A 197 -8.58 -12.25 -10.24
C MET A 197 -10.07 -11.92 -10.04
N PHE A 198 -10.56 -11.97 -8.80
CA PHE A 198 -11.93 -11.59 -8.49
C PHE A 198 -12.16 -10.09 -8.72
N GLY A 199 -11.25 -9.24 -8.27
CA GLY A 199 -11.31 -7.81 -8.56
C GLY A 199 -11.25 -7.51 -10.07
N ALA A 200 -10.42 -8.23 -10.82
CA ALA A 200 -10.34 -8.13 -12.27
C ALA A 200 -11.66 -8.58 -12.96
N MET A 201 -12.29 -9.64 -12.47
CA MET A 201 -13.59 -10.09 -12.96
C MET A 201 -14.67 -9.01 -12.76
N LEU A 202 -14.70 -8.39 -11.58
CA LEU A 202 -15.65 -7.28 -11.31
C LEU A 202 -15.38 -6.05 -12.18
N LEU A 203 -14.11 -5.75 -12.52
CA LEU A 203 -13.75 -4.67 -13.44
C LEU A 203 -14.25 -4.95 -14.87
N ASP A 204 -14.16 -6.20 -15.35
CA ASP A 204 -14.74 -6.57 -16.66
C ASP A 204 -16.26 -6.42 -16.66
N GLU A 205 -16.95 -6.90 -15.61
CA GLU A 205 -18.39 -6.73 -15.44
C GLU A 205 -18.77 -5.24 -15.35
N ALA A 206 -17.89 -4.41 -14.79
CA ALA A 206 -18.04 -2.95 -14.78
C ALA A 206 -17.85 -2.33 -16.19
N GLY A 207 -17.46 -3.11 -17.19
CA GLY A 207 -17.26 -2.67 -18.56
C GLY A 207 -15.87 -2.12 -18.85
N LEU A 208 -14.85 -2.58 -18.13
CA LEU A 208 -13.47 -2.38 -18.54
C LEU A 208 -13.23 -3.11 -19.86
N ALA A 209 -12.63 -2.44 -20.84
CA ALA A 209 -12.42 -3.05 -22.14
C ALA A 209 -11.41 -4.23 -22.06
N PRO A 210 -11.61 -5.30 -22.82
CA PRO A 210 -10.72 -6.46 -22.83
C PRO A 210 -9.26 -6.06 -23.10
N GLY A 211 -8.34 -6.70 -22.41
CA GLY A 211 -6.90 -6.48 -22.56
C GLY A 211 -6.34 -5.33 -21.72
N LEU A 212 -7.15 -4.49 -21.11
CA LEU A 212 -6.67 -3.37 -20.28
C LEU A 212 -6.13 -3.80 -18.93
N LEU A 213 -6.61 -4.89 -18.39
CA LEU A 213 -6.08 -5.50 -17.18
C LEU A 213 -5.73 -6.96 -17.48
N GLN A 214 -4.45 -7.26 -17.51
CA GLN A 214 -3.90 -8.60 -17.65
C GLN A 214 -3.38 -9.08 -16.29
N VAL A 215 -3.65 -10.33 -15.94
CA VAL A 215 -3.13 -10.95 -14.71
C VAL A 215 -2.17 -12.06 -15.12
N VAL A 216 -0.93 -11.98 -14.65
CA VAL A 216 0.10 -13.01 -14.83
C VAL A 216 0.46 -13.60 -13.48
N THR A 217 0.39 -14.92 -13.38
CA THR A 217 0.71 -15.69 -12.17
C THR A 217 2.06 -16.37 -12.33
N GLY A 218 2.90 -16.33 -11.30
CA GLY A 218 4.25 -16.90 -11.33
C GLY A 218 5.09 -16.40 -10.17
N HIS A 219 6.23 -17.05 -9.94
CA HIS A 219 7.17 -16.61 -8.91
C HIS A 219 7.83 -15.28 -9.29
N GLY A 220 7.96 -14.38 -8.31
CA GLY A 220 8.49 -13.03 -8.54
C GLY A 220 9.92 -13.03 -9.07
N GLU A 221 10.75 -13.96 -8.60
CA GLU A 221 12.14 -14.14 -9.00
C GLU A 221 12.29 -14.61 -10.47
N GLU A 222 11.29 -15.31 -11.00
CA GLU A 222 11.32 -15.84 -12.37
C GLU A 222 10.80 -14.81 -13.38
N ILE A 223 9.57 -14.30 -13.19
CA ILE A 223 8.91 -13.48 -14.19
C ILE A 223 8.92 -11.98 -13.89
N GLY A 224 9.26 -11.56 -12.65
CA GLY A 224 9.21 -10.16 -12.23
C GLY A 224 10.14 -9.25 -13.03
N SER A 225 11.33 -9.72 -13.33
CA SER A 225 12.31 -9.01 -14.17
C SER A 225 11.79 -8.76 -15.57
N THR A 226 11.20 -9.77 -16.19
CA THR A 226 10.61 -9.67 -17.53
C THR A 226 9.45 -8.69 -17.56
N LEU A 227 8.62 -8.68 -16.52
CA LEU A 227 7.55 -7.69 -16.41
C LEU A 227 8.12 -6.26 -16.38
N ILE A 228 9.09 -5.97 -15.49
CA ILE A 228 9.70 -4.65 -15.37
C ILE A 228 10.35 -4.21 -16.70
N ASP A 229 10.97 -5.14 -17.43
CA ASP A 229 11.65 -4.84 -18.68
C ASP A 229 10.71 -4.44 -19.83
N ASN A 230 9.43 -4.74 -19.75
CA ASN A 230 8.50 -4.54 -20.85
C ASN A 230 7.42 -3.47 -20.59
N VAL A 231 7.29 -2.96 -19.34
CA VAL A 231 6.30 -1.92 -18.97
C VAL A 231 6.90 -0.50 -19.02
N ASP A 232 6.04 0.50 -18.92
CA ASP A 232 6.39 1.93 -19.01
C ASP A 232 6.43 2.62 -17.62
N PHE A 233 5.86 1.99 -16.61
CA PHE A 233 5.89 2.39 -15.20
C PHE A 233 5.71 1.14 -14.34
N VAL A 234 6.33 1.10 -13.15
CA VAL A 234 6.14 -0.01 -12.20
C VAL A 234 5.63 0.50 -10.85
N THR A 235 4.61 -0.16 -10.31
CA THR A 235 4.22 -0.03 -8.90
C THR A 235 4.51 -1.36 -8.20
N PHE A 236 5.21 -1.28 -7.08
CA PHE A 236 5.61 -2.43 -6.27
C PHE A 236 5.24 -2.19 -4.81
N THR A 237 4.59 -3.16 -4.21
CA THR A 237 4.41 -3.24 -2.77
C THR A 237 4.97 -4.59 -2.29
N GLY A 238 5.86 -4.56 -1.30
CA GLY A 238 6.51 -5.78 -0.79
C GLY A 238 7.69 -5.49 0.13
N SER A 239 8.62 -6.46 0.27
CA SER A 239 9.79 -6.29 1.13
C SER A 239 10.74 -5.20 0.63
N THR A 240 11.45 -4.57 1.56
CA THR A 240 12.45 -3.54 1.23
C THR A 240 13.59 -4.09 0.37
N GLU A 241 13.97 -5.34 0.59
CA GLU A 241 15.03 -6.00 -0.18
C GLU A 241 14.64 -6.15 -1.65
N VAL A 242 13.48 -6.75 -1.92
CA VAL A 242 12.98 -6.92 -3.30
C VAL A 242 12.67 -5.56 -3.94
N GLY A 243 12.14 -4.60 -3.17
CA GLY A 243 11.86 -3.25 -3.67
C GLY A 243 13.09 -2.53 -4.19
N ARG A 244 14.26 -2.74 -3.58
CA ARG A 244 15.55 -2.20 -4.09
C ARG A 244 15.91 -2.78 -5.45
N LEU A 245 15.73 -4.10 -5.64
CA LEU A 245 15.98 -4.75 -6.93
C LEU A 245 15.04 -4.24 -8.02
N VAL A 246 13.75 -4.09 -7.70
CA VAL A 246 12.74 -3.53 -8.61
C VAL A 246 13.08 -2.08 -8.99
N ALA A 247 13.44 -1.25 -8.01
CA ALA A 247 13.80 0.15 -8.23
C ALA A 247 15.09 0.28 -9.06
N GLU A 248 16.10 -0.55 -8.81
CA GLU A 248 17.34 -0.60 -9.60
C GLU A 248 17.02 -0.92 -11.06
N ARG A 249 16.22 -1.96 -11.31
CA ARG A 249 15.89 -2.38 -12.68
C ARG A 249 15.05 -1.34 -13.41
N ALA A 250 14.09 -0.72 -12.75
CA ALA A 250 13.32 0.40 -13.30
C ALA A 250 14.23 1.59 -13.65
N GLY A 251 15.20 1.91 -12.77
CA GLY A 251 16.20 2.96 -12.99
C GLY A 251 17.11 2.69 -14.18
N GLN A 252 17.53 1.45 -14.41
CA GLN A 252 18.32 1.07 -15.58
C GLN A 252 17.57 1.32 -16.89
N ARG A 253 16.23 1.22 -16.88
CA ARG A 253 15.36 1.50 -18.01
C ARG A 253 14.88 2.94 -18.11
N LEU A 254 15.19 3.78 -17.11
CA LEU A 254 14.69 5.17 -17.00
C LEU A 254 13.15 5.26 -16.99
N ILE A 255 12.45 4.24 -16.49
CA ILE A 255 11.00 4.28 -16.27
C ILE A 255 10.68 4.74 -14.85
N GLY A 256 9.51 5.35 -14.67
CA GLY A 256 9.01 5.73 -13.35
C GLY A 256 8.68 4.52 -12.49
N ALA A 257 8.85 4.66 -11.16
CA ALA A 257 8.57 3.61 -10.21
C ALA A 257 7.95 4.17 -8.92
N SER A 258 7.04 3.42 -8.30
CA SER A 258 6.45 3.71 -6.99
C SER A 258 6.65 2.50 -6.08
N MET A 259 7.39 2.69 -4.98
CA MET A 259 7.77 1.64 -4.05
C MET A 259 7.08 1.86 -2.70
N GLU A 260 6.24 0.93 -2.29
CA GLU A 260 5.66 0.84 -0.96
C GLU A 260 6.25 -0.39 -0.27
N LEU A 261 7.08 -0.16 0.75
CA LEU A 261 7.94 -1.19 1.33
C LEU A 261 7.64 -1.40 2.81
N GLY A 262 8.48 -2.18 3.48
CA GLY A 262 8.30 -2.53 4.88
C GLY A 262 8.38 -1.35 5.86
N GLY A 263 8.04 -1.63 7.11
CA GLY A 263 8.06 -0.67 8.20
C GLY A 263 8.55 -1.29 9.51
N LYS A 264 9.11 -0.46 10.40
CA LYS A 264 9.35 -0.78 11.81
C LYS A 264 8.68 0.30 12.64
N ASN A 265 7.36 0.33 12.58
CA ASN A 265 6.57 1.47 13.01
C ASN A 265 6.57 1.66 14.53
N ALA A 266 6.57 2.93 14.93
CA ALA A 266 6.64 3.34 16.32
C ALA A 266 5.31 3.95 16.80
N ALA A 267 4.93 3.64 18.03
CA ALA A 267 3.87 4.32 18.76
C ALA A 267 4.45 5.00 19.99
N ILE A 268 4.16 6.29 20.21
CA ILE A 268 4.59 7.05 21.39
C ILE A 268 3.38 7.28 22.29
N VAL A 269 3.41 6.77 23.51
CA VAL A 269 2.36 6.92 24.53
C VAL A 269 2.82 7.92 25.58
N GLN A 270 2.24 9.11 25.58
CA GLN A 270 2.58 10.19 26.53
C GLN A 270 1.89 9.95 27.89
N ALA A 271 2.44 10.54 28.95
CA ALA A 271 1.96 10.36 30.33
C ALA A 271 0.49 10.74 30.56
N ASP A 272 -0.06 11.64 29.74
CA ASP A 272 -1.44 12.08 29.82
C ASP A 272 -2.42 11.23 28.98
N ALA A 273 -1.92 10.20 28.29
CA ALA A 273 -2.76 9.34 27.45
C ALA A 273 -3.88 8.68 28.26
N ASP A 274 -5.08 8.62 27.66
CA ASP A 274 -6.19 7.89 28.25
C ASP A 274 -6.04 6.38 27.98
N LEU A 275 -5.57 5.63 28.97
CA LEU A 275 -5.30 4.20 28.83
C LEU A 275 -6.56 3.38 28.48
N ALA A 276 -7.77 3.84 28.81
CA ALA A 276 -8.99 3.13 28.48
C ALA A 276 -9.25 3.08 26.96
N THR A 277 -8.80 4.08 26.22
CA THR A 277 -8.92 4.16 24.76
C THR A 277 -7.61 3.79 24.06
N THR A 278 -6.46 4.15 24.65
CA THR A 278 -5.13 3.92 24.09
C THR A 278 -4.80 2.43 23.99
N VAL A 279 -5.08 1.65 25.05
CA VAL A 279 -4.73 0.22 25.08
C VAL A 279 -5.48 -0.57 23.98
N PRO A 280 -6.82 -0.53 23.88
CA PRO A 280 -7.51 -1.22 22.78
C PRO A 280 -7.09 -0.74 21.40
N GLY A 281 -6.86 0.59 21.24
CA GLY A 281 -6.40 1.17 19.97
C GLY A 281 -5.02 0.64 19.55
N LEU A 282 -4.08 0.53 20.50
CA LEU A 282 -2.75 -0.02 20.24
C LEU A 282 -2.75 -1.52 20.04
N VAL A 283 -3.58 -2.28 20.77
CA VAL A 283 -3.74 -3.72 20.52
C VAL A 283 -4.18 -3.96 19.07
N ARG A 284 -5.15 -3.18 18.57
CA ARG A 284 -5.54 -3.22 17.16
C ARG A 284 -4.40 -2.79 16.23
N ALA A 285 -3.68 -1.72 16.56
CA ALA A 285 -2.58 -1.20 15.74
C ALA A 285 -1.41 -2.19 15.60
N VAL A 286 -1.18 -3.04 16.60
CA VAL A 286 -0.13 -4.07 16.62
C VAL A 286 -0.59 -5.35 15.95
N PHE A 287 -1.77 -5.85 16.33
CA PHE A 287 -2.17 -7.23 16.04
C PHE A 287 -3.15 -7.37 14.87
N ALA A 288 -3.58 -6.26 14.23
CA ALA A 288 -4.37 -6.33 13.01
C ALA A 288 -3.70 -7.23 11.97
N ASN A 289 -4.50 -8.10 11.33
CA ASN A 289 -4.02 -9.10 10.38
C ASN A 289 -2.89 -10.00 10.93
N GLY A 290 -2.86 -10.27 12.25
CA GLY A 290 -1.77 -11.02 12.88
C GLY A 290 -0.43 -10.28 12.80
N GLY A 291 -0.42 -8.95 12.79
CA GLY A 291 0.79 -8.12 12.62
C GLY A 291 1.37 -8.14 11.20
N GLN A 292 0.75 -8.82 10.25
CA GLN A 292 1.18 -8.90 8.85
C GLN A 292 0.68 -7.67 8.06
N LEU A 293 0.99 -6.50 8.57
CA LEU A 293 0.56 -5.21 8.04
C LEU A 293 1.74 -4.22 8.07
N CYS A 294 2.14 -3.71 6.92
CA CYS A 294 3.29 -2.80 6.79
C CYS A 294 3.19 -1.55 7.68
N ILE A 295 1.96 -1.17 8.07
CA ILE A 295 1.67 -0.04 8.97
C ILE A 295 1.36 -0.47 10.41
N ALA A 296 1.50 -1.76 10.77
CA ALA A 296 1.37 -2.22 12.15
C ALA A 296 2.48 -1.66 13.03
N ALA A 297 2.15 -1.35 14.29
CA ALA A 297 3.15 -0.90 15.25
C ALA A 297 3.95 -2.10 15.78
N GLU A 298 5.27 -2.07 15.64
CA GLU A 298 6.17 -3.09 16.19
C GLU A 298 6.98 -2.59 17.40
N ARG A 299 6.99 -1.26 17.65
CA ARG A 299 7.69 -0.61 18.76
C ARG A 299 6.75 0.34 19.48
N ILE A 300 6.56 0.15 20.79
CA ILE A 300 5.75 1.04 21.62
C ILE A 300 6.67 1.72 22.64
N TYR A 301 6.79 3.03 22.56
CA TYR A 301 7.52 3.88 23.51
C TYR A 301 6.52 4.47 24.50
N VAL A 302 6.69 4.19 25.79
CA VAL A 302 5.76 4.58 26.85
C VAL A 302 6.47 5.45 27.89
N ASP A 303 5.89 6.58 28.23
CA ASP A 303 6.38 7.44 29.33
C ASP A 303 6.52 6.61 30.62
N ASN A 304 7.69 6.65 31.26
CA ASN A 304 8.02 5.82 32.40
C ASN A 304 7.08 6.03 33.60
N ARG A 305 6.39 7.18 33.68
CA ARG A 305 5.41 7.48 34.73
C ARG A 305 4.17 6.60 34.67
N ILE A 306 3.80 6.15 33.48
CA ILE A 306 2.60 5.32 33.24
C ILE A 306 2.94 3.93 32.70
N ARG A 307 4.20 3.64 32.39
CA ARG A 307 4.63 2.39 31.77
C ARG A 307 4.19 1.13 32.52
N PRO A 308 4.31 1.03 33.86
CA PRO A 308 3.86 -0.17 34.57
C PRO A 308 2.36 -0.45 34.38
N GLU A 309 1.51 0.56 34.56
CA GLU A 309 0.05 0.44 34.40
C GLU A 309 -0.34 0.16 32.94
N PHE A 310 0.29 0.86 31.98
CA PHE A 310 0.09 0.60 30.57
C PHE A 310 0.43 -0.83 30.22
N THR A 311 1.60 -1.31 30.62
CA THR A 311 2.09 -2.66 30.32
C THR A 311 1.15 -3.74 30.86
N GLU A 312 0.72 -3.61 32.11
CA GLU A 312 -0.22 -4.54 32.73
C GLU A 312 -1.53 -4.63 31.93
N ARG A 313 -2.16 -3.47 31.64
CA ARG A 313 -3.41 -3.42 30.88
C ARG A 313 -3.26 -3.90 29.44
N PHE A 314 -2.13 -3.58 28.80
CA PHE A 314 -1.85 -3.99 27.43
C PHE A 314 -1.67 -5.51 27.32
N VAL A 315 -0.95 -6.12 28.27
CA VAL A 315 -0.79 -7.58 28.37
C VAL A 315 -2.12 -8.27 28.66
N GLU A 316 -2.91 -7.75 29.59
CA GLU A 316 -4.24 -8.30 29.91
C GLU A 316 -5.17 -8.28 28.70
N HIS A 317 -5.26 -7.13 28.01
CA HIS A 317 -6.09 -7.00 26.80
C HIS A 317 -5.59 -7.91 25.66
N THR A 318 -4.28 -8.04 25.49
CA THR A 318 -3.69 -8.93 24.48
C THR A 318 -4.02 -10.40 24.74
N ARG A 319 -4.01 -10.83 26.00
CA ARG A 319 -4.39 -12.20 26.39
C ARG A 319 -5.87 -12.51 26.14
N SER A 320 -6.72 -11.50 26.08
CA SER A 320 -8.15 -11.67 25.81
C SER A 320 -8.49 -11.81 24.32
N LEU A 321 -7.50 -11.67 23.42
CA LEU A 321 -7.72 -11.80 21.98
C LEU A 321 -8.06 -13.24 21.60
N GLU A 322 -9.18 -13.42 20.95
CA GLU A 322 -9.62 -14.73 20.45
C GLU A 322 -8.99 -15.05 19.09
N MET A 323 -8.66 -16.31 18.88
CA MET A 323 -8.12 -16.85 17.63
C MET A 323 -9.04 -17.95 17.12
N SER A 324 -9.42 -17.87 15.84
CA SER A 324 -10.33 -18.84 15.24
C SER A 324 -10.09 -18.92 13.72
N THR A 325 -10.41 -20.04 13.12
CA THR A 325 -10.46 -20.24 11.67
C THR A 325 -11.84 -19.93 11.06
N ALA A 326 -12.77 -19.37 11.85
CA ALA A 326 -14.13 -19.11 11.42
C ALA A 326 -14.20 -17.93 10.42
N PHE A 327 -15.15 -18.05 9.48
CA PHE A 327 -15.43 -17.00 8.48
C PHE A 327 -16.45 -15.99 9.02
N ASP A 328 -16.24 -15.53 10.25
CA ASP A 328 -17.07 -14.58 10.96
C ASP A 328 -16.22 -13.57 11.76
N TYR A 329 -16.87 -12.71 12.52
CA TYR A 329 -16.21 -11.68 13.33
C TYR A 329 -15.75 -12.16 14.72
N SER A 330 -15.72 -13.47 14.98
CA SER A 330 -15.30 -14.02 16.28
C SER A 330 -13.77 -13.99 16.50
N SER A 331 -12.98 -14.05 15.41
CA SER A 331 -11.52 -14.01 15.51
C SER A 331 -10.97 -12.59 15.48
N ALA A 332 -10.08 -12.28 16.43
CA ALA A 332 -9.31 -11.03 16.44
C ALA A 332 -7.99 -11.15 15.67
N LEU A 333 -7.48 -12.36 15.43
CA LEU A 333 -6.17 -12.63 14.85
C LEU A 333 -6.27 -13.49 13.59
N SER A 334 -5.45 -13.14 12.59
CA SER A 334 -5.22 -13.93 11.39
C SER A 334 -4.15 -15.01 11.62
N SER A 335 -4.15 -16.09 10.83
CA SER A 335 -3.00 -17.00 10.77
C SER A 335 -1.81 -16.33 10.06
N MET A 336 -0.61 -16.88 10.19
CA MET A 336 0.50 -16.53 9.29
C MET A 336 0.20 -17.10 7.90
N ILE A 337 0.74 -16.42 6.88
CA ILE A 337 0.47 -16.80 5.48
C ILE A 337 1.10 -18.13 5.08
N SER A 338 2.21 -18.50 5.67
CA SER A 338 2.95 -19.72 5.33
C SER A 338 3.76 -20.25 6.50
N ARG A 339 4.17 -21.50 6.39
CA ARG A 339 5.06 -22.18 7.35
C ARG A 339 6.39 -21.43 7.49
N GLU A 340 7.00 -21.06 6.39
CA GLU A 340 8.25 -20.30 6.35
C GLU A 340 8.13 -18.98 7.12
N HIS A 341 7.01 -18.28 6.93
CA HIS A 341 6.77 -17.01 7.62
C HIS A 341 6.53 -17.19 9.12
N LEU A 342 5.77 -18.23 9.52
CA LEU A 342 5.62 -18.63 10.93
C LEU A 342 6.97 -18.87 11.60
N GLU A 343 7.84 -19.66 10.94
CA GLU A 343 9.18 -19.97 11.43
C GLU A 343 10.07 -18.73 11.52
N ASN A 344 9.92 -17.77 10.60
CA ASN A 344 10.62 -16.49 10.67
C ASN A 344 10.20 -15.69 11.90
N VAL A 345 8.90 -15.57 12.17
CA VAL A 345 8.36 -14.89 13.36
C VAL A 345 8.87 -15.55 14.64
N GLN A 346 8.80 -16.88 14.69
CA GLN A 346 9.30 -17.66 15.83
C GLN A 346 10.78 -17.42 16.07
N ARG A 347 11.61 -17.45 15.03
CA ARG A 347 13.06 -17.18 15.11
C ARG A 347 13.38 -15.80 15.67
N HIS A 348 12.63 -14.76 15.30
CA HIS A 348 12.79 -13.40 15.83
C HIS A 348 12.53 -13.37 17.35
N VAL A 349 11.49 -14.07 17.82
CA VAL A 349 11.16 -14.14 19.25
C VAL A 349 12.20 -14.94 20.02
N GLU A 350 12.63 -16.08 19.48
CA GLU A 350 13.65 -16.95 20.10
C GLU A 350 15.01 -16.26 20.20
N ASP A 351 15.44 -15.52 19.15
CA ASP A 351 16.67 -14.72 19.17
C ASP A 351 16.64 -13.68 20.30
N ALA A 352 15.52 -12.95 20.43
CA ALA A 352 15.38 -11.94 21.47
C ALA A 352 15.43 -12.55 22.88
N ILE A 353 14.69 -13.63 23.14
CA ILE A 353 14.68 -14.31 24.44
C ILE A 353 16.08 -14.87 24.76
N ALA A 354 16.75 -15.51 23.80
CA ALA A 354 18.10 -16.06 23.98
C ALA A 354 19.15 -15.00 24.31
N ARG A 355 18.91 -13.74 23.88
CA ARG A 355 19.78 -12.58 24.15
C ARG A 355 19.39 -11.78 25.40
N GLY A 356 18.33 -12.16 26.09
CA GLY A 356 17.95 -11.59 27.39
C GLY A 356 16.71 -10.70 27.38
N ALA A 357 15.95 -10.63 26.29
CA ALA A 357 14.66 -9.98 26.28
C ALA A 357 13.68 -10.66 27.23
N THR A 358 12.83 -9.90 27.89
CA THR A 358 11.78 -10.39 28.78
C THR A 358 10.49 -10.62 28.01
N LEU A 359 10.02 -11.87 27.97
CA LEU A 359 8.72 -12.25 27.40
C LEU A 359 7.60 -11.98 28.40
N LEU A 360 6.67 -11.09 28.09
CA LEU A 360 5.54 -10.74 28.94
C LEU A 360 4.31 -11.60 28.66
N THR A 361 4.08 -11.99 27.40
CA THR A 361 3.01 -12.91 26.99
C THR A 361 3.27 -13.45 25.58
N GLY A 362 2.65 -14.58 25.23
CA GLY A 362 2.74 -15.21 23.92
C GLY A 362 4.03 -15.98 23.67
N GLY A 363 4.54 -15.90 22.45
CA GLY A 363 5.85 -16.44 22.04
C GLY A 363 5.83 -17.85 21.47
N LYS A 364 4.65 -18.43 21.19
CA LYS A 364 4.53 -19.82 20.74
C LYS A 364 3.55 -20.00 19.58
N PRO A 365 3.79 -20.94 18.67
CA PRO A 365 2.78 -21.43 17.74
C PRO A 365 1.54 -22.00 18.47
N ARG A 366 0.37 -21.92 17.81
CA ARG A 366 -0.92 -22.41 18.33
C ARG A 366 -1.53 -23.45 17.37
N PRO A 367 -0.91 -24.64 17.27
CA PRO A 367 -1.40 -25.70 16.39
C PRO A 367 -2.76 -26.27 16.83
N ASP A 368 -3.20 -25.97 18.04
CA ASP A 368 -4.54 -26.30 18.56
C ASP A 368 -5.65 -25.43 17.92
N VAL A 369 -5.32 -24.25 17.40
CA VAL A 369 -6.22 -23.35 16.63
C VAL A 369 -6.13 -23.66 15.14
N GLY A 370 -4.91 -23.76 14.63
CA GLY A 370 -4.61 -24.07 13.23
C GLY A 370 -3.10 -24.11 13.00
N PRO A 371 -2.65 -24.72 11.89
CA PRO A 371 -1.24 -25.05 11.65
C PRO A 371 -0.32 -23.82 11.58
N LEU A 372 -0.85 -22.65 11.23
CA LEU A 372 -0.07 -21.44 11.02
C LEU A 372 -0.42 -20.30 12.00
N PHE A 373 -1.06 -20.60 13.14
CA PHE A 373 -1.32 -19.59 14.16
C PHE A 373 -0.11 -19.41 15.10
N PHE A 374 0.13 -18.14 15.47
CA PHE A 374 1.14 -17.75 16.45
C PHE A 374 0.52 -16.83 17.51
N GLU A 375 0.90 -16.99 18.76
CA GLU A 375 0.36 -16.20 19.87
C GLU A 375 0.72 -14.70 19.71
N PRO A 376 -0.21 -13.78 20.06
CA PRO A 376 0.13 -12.37 20.17
C PRO A 376 1.17 -12.19 21.28
N THR A 377 2.32 -11.61 20.89
CA THR A 377 3.56 -11.67 21.66
C THR A 377 4.02 -10.26 22.04
N ILE A 378 4.32 -10.07 23.32
CA ILE A 378 4.83 -8.83 23.88
C ILE A 378 6.16 -9.09 24.56
N LEU A 379 7.19 -8.32 24.19
CA LEU A 379 8.51 -8.35 24.83
C LEU A 379 8.90 -6.97 25.39
N THR A 380 9.82 -6.98 26.33
CA THR A 380 10.55 -5.80 26.83
C THR A 380 12.03 -6.12 26.95
N ASP A 381 12.84 -5.13 27.27
CA ASP A 381 14.30 -5.29 27.40
C ASP A 381 14.98 -5.76 26.09
N VAL A 382 14.42 -5.38 24.95
CA VAL A 382 14.99 -5.63 23.62
C VAL A 382 16.03 -4.56 23.33
N ASP A 383 17.21 -4.95 22.91
CA ASP A 383 18.32 -4.08 22.55
C ASP A 383 18.78 -4.25 21.09
N GLU A 384 19.76 -3.45 20.68
CA GLU A 384 20.25 -3.38 19.31
C GLU A 384 20.96 -4.66 18.81
N THR A 385 21.29 -5.59 19.68
CA THR A 385 21.92 -6.86 19.33
C THR A 385 20.91 -7.90 18.85
N MET A 386 19.61 -7.62 19.06
CA MET A 386 18.50 -8.52 18.78
C MET A 386 17.86 -8.21 17.41
N MET A 387 17.45 -9.26 16.70
CA MET A 387 16.78 -9.11 15.39
C MET A 387 15.53 -8.22 15.47
N LEU A 388 14.75 -8.37 16.55
CA LEU A 388 13.53 -7.57 16.81
C LEU A 388 13.77 -6.06 16.88
N CYS A 389 14.97 -5.59 17.20
CA CYS A 389 15.24 -4.15 17.30
C CYS A 389 15.28 -3.47 15.93
N ARG A 390 15.91 -4.09 14.95
CA ARG A 390 16.24 -3.45 13.67
C ARG A 390 15.47 -3.97 12.46
N SER A 391 15.04 -5.23 12.50
CA SER A 391 14.35 -5.89 11.39
C SER A 391 12.85 -5.88 11.57
N GLU A 392 12.12 -5.68 10.49
CA GLU A 392 10.66 -5.88 10.46
C GLU A 392 10.35 -7.36 10.74
N THR A 393 9.45 -7.63 11.67
CA THR A 393 9.05 -8.99 12.04
C THR A 393 7.87 -9.46 11.19
N PHE A 394 6.97 -8.55 10.87
CA PHE A 394 5.77 -8.79 10.07
C PHE A 394 4.88 -9.90 10.64
N GLY A 395 4.74 -9.92 11.96
CA GLY A 395 4.01 -10.93 12.72
C GLY A 395 3.40 -10.34 14.00
N PRO A 396 2.68 -11.12 14.79
CA PRO A 396 1.98 -10.63 15.98
C PRO A 396 2.95 -10.43 17.16
N VAL A 397 3.98 -9.60 16.96
CA VAL A 397 5.06 -9.37 17.92
C VAL A 397 5.32 -7.88 18.08
N VAL A 398 5.39 -7.42 19.33
CA VAL A 398 5.67 -6.01 19.64
C VAL A 398 6.61 -5.90 20.84
N THR A 399 7.41 -4.83 20.83
CA THR A 399 8.31 -4.49 21.93
C THR A 399 7.86 -3.21 22.63
N ILE A 400 7.87 -3.22 23.98
CA ILE A 400 7.59 -2.05 24.81
C ILE A 400 8.91 -1.50 25.36
N TYR A 401 9.14 -0.21 25.13
CA TYR A 401 10.27 0.57 25.64
C TYR A 401 9.76 1.68 26.56
N GLY A 402 10.60 2.12 27.51
CA GLY A 402 10.35 3.28 28.34
C GLY A 402 11.08 4.50 27.82
N PHE A 403 10.59 5.71 28.17
CA PHE A 403 11.31 6.96 27.99
C PHE A 403 11.05 7.92 29.14
N ASP A 404 11.97 8.82 29.40
CA ASP A 404 11.87 9.85 30.46
C ASP A 404 11.49 11.24 29.91
N SER A 405 11.76 11.50 28.62
CA SER A 405 11.41 12.75 27.96
C SER A 405 10.81 12.51 26.57
N LEU A 406 9.92 13.41 26.14
CA LEU A 406 9.30 13.32 24.81
C LEU A 406 10.34 13.45 23.67
N ASP A 407 11.40 14.24 23.87
CA ASP A 407 12.47 14.39 22.89
C ASP A 407 13.22 13.08 22.71
N GLU A 408 13.53 12.37 23.79
CA GLU A 408 14.11 11.02 23.75
C GLU A 408 13.21 10.05 22.96
N ALA A 409 11.91 10.02 23.23
CA ALA A 409 10.96 9.15 22.51
C ALA A 409 10.92 9.43 21.00
N ILE A 410 11.00 10.71 20.62
CA ILE A 410 11.05 11.12 19.21
C ILE A 410 12.35 10.66 18.56
N ASP A 411 13.49 10.84 19.24
CA ASP A 411 14.79 10.42 18.73
C ASP A 411 14.84 8.90 18.55
N MET A 412 14.41 8.12 19.55
CA MET A 412 14.31 6.66 19.47
C MET A 412 13.37 6.20 18.34
N ALA A 413 12.24 6.88 18.14
CA ALA A 413 11.32 6.54 17.05
C ALA A 413 11.95 6.80 15.67
N ASN A 414 12.68 7.92 15.54
CA ASN A 414 13.30 8.36 14.30
C ASN A 414 14.61 7.63 13.96
N GLU A 415 15.26 6.98 14.91
CA GLU A 415 16.52 6.25 14.67
C GLU A 415 16.36 5.06 13.71
N SER A 416 15.14 4.57 13.51
CA SER A 416 14.87 3.49 12.57
C SER A 416 15.25 3.83 11.12
N ALA A 417 15.76 2.83 10.40
CA ALA A 417 15.92 2.91 8.94
C ALA A 417 14.59 3.06 8.19
N PHE A 418 13.47 2.76 8.83
CA PHE A 418 12.11 2.81 8.29
C PHE A 418 11.36 4.08 8.73
N GLY A 419 10.34 4.45 7.97
CA GLY A 419 9.46 5.55 8.30
C GLY A 419 8.15 5.48 7.51
N LEU A 420 7.29 4.48 7.81
CA LEU A 420 6.04 4.30 7.07
C LEU A 420 4.86 4.93 7.82
N ASN A 421 4.49 4.39 8.98
CA ASN A 421 3.35 4.84 9.75
C ASN A 421 3.62 4.84 11.25
N PHE A 422 3.68 6.00 11.87
CA PHE A 422 3.88 6.14 13.31
C PHE A 422 2.58 6.62 13.98
N SER A 423 2.54 6.59 15.31
CA SER A 423 1.39 7.11 16.07
C SER A 423 1.80 7.78 17.38
N VAL A 424 0.99 8.75 17.82
CA VAL A 424 1.17 9.49 19.08
C VAL A 424 -0.13 9.43 19.86
N TRP A 425 -0.03 9.06 21.13
CA TRP A 425 -1.19 8.87 22.02
C TRP A 425 -1.10 9.83 23.20
N THR A 426 -2.09 10.74 23.34
CA THR A 426 -2.13 11.83 24.33
C THR A 426 -3.55 12.39 24.44
N LYS A 427 -3.93 12.95 25.58
CA LYS A 427 -5.18 13.70 25.72
C LYS A 427 -5.15 15.05 25.00
N ASP A 428 -3.99 15.68 24.89
CA ASP A 428 -3.83 16.94 24.16
C ASP A 428 -3.55 16.68 22.67
N ALA A 429 -4.61 16.56 21.87
CA ALA A 429 -4.48 16.34 20.43
C ALA A 429 -3.65 17.43 19.72
N ARG A 430 -3.63 18.69 20.22
CA ARG A 430 -2.82 19.76 19.62
C ARG A 430 -1.33 19.55 19.90
N ALA A 431 -0.98 19.14 21.11
CA ALA A 431 0.39 18.73 21.44
C ALA A 431 0.77 17.47 20.64
N GLY A 432 -0.15 16.52 20.51
CA GLY A 432 0.02 15.32 19.67
C GLY A 432 0.38 15.65 18.22
N VAL A 433 -0.31 16.59 17.58
CA VAL A 433 0.00 17.06 16.21
C VAL A 433 1.40 17.70 16.13
N LYS A 434 1.83 18.47 17.16
CA LYS A 434 3.19 19.03 17.20
C LYS A 434 4.24 17.92 17.32
N THR A 435 4.00 16.91 18.14
CA THR A 435 4.87 15.74 18.26
C THR A 435 4.93 14.99 16.93
N ALA A 436 3.76 14.70 16.34
CA ALA A 436 3.65 14.01 15.06
C ALA A 436 4.46 14.69 13.94
N SER A 437 4.48 16.03 13.90
CA SER A 437 5.24 16.79 12.88
C SER A 437 6.77 16.67 12.99
N ARG A 438 7.28 16.11 14.10
CA ARG A 438 8.71 15.85 14.33
C ARG A 438 9.13 14.41 14.02
N LEU A 439 8.15 13.55 13.74
CA LEU A 439 8.39 12.15 13.43
C LEU A 439 8.67 11.96 11.93
N GLU A 440 9.69 11.17 11.63
CA GLU A 440 10.16 10.91 10.26
C GLU A 440 9.44 9.69 9.66
N ALA A 441 8.12 9.81 9.54
CA ALA A 441 7.26 8.80 8.90
C ALA A 441 6.32 9.45 7.88
N GLY A 442 5.98 8.72 6.84
CA GLY A 442 5.12 9.23 5.78
C GLY A 442 3.68 9.49 6.22
N THR A 443 3.21 8.76 7.24
CA THR A 443 1.95 9.01 7.94
C THR A 443 2.16 8.94 9.45
N VAL A 444 1.44 9.80 10.18
CA VAL A 444 1.45 9.77 11.66
C VAL A 444 0.04 9.97 12.17
N GLY A 445 -0.49 8.97 12.88
CA GLY A 445 -1.78 9.03 13.58
C GLY A 445 -1.66 9.73 14.93
N VAL A 446 -2.69 10.49 15.35
CA VAL A 446 -2.82 10.98 16.73
C VAL A 446 -4.05 10.32 17.34
N ASN A 447 -3.85 9.56 18.42
CA ASN A 447 -4.86 8.73 19.08
C ASN A 447 -5.52 7.69 18.17
N ASP A 448 -4.79 7.26 17.16
CA ASP A 448 -5.16 6.18 16.25
C ASP A 448 -3.89 5.53 15.69
N GLY A 449 -3.91 4.21 15.52
CA GLY A 449 -2.75 3.46 15.06
C GLY A 449 -2.48 3.59 13.56
N TYR A 450 -3.53 3.44 12.73
CA TYR A 450 -3.40 3.48 11.28
C TYR A 450 -4.70 3.83 10.53
N SER A 451 -5.87 3.58 11.11
CA SER A 451 -7.14 3.68 10.39
C SER A 451 -7.46 5.11 9.95
N ALA A 452 -7.16 6.11 10.77
CA ALA A 452 -7.37 7.51 10.42
C ALA A 452 -6.50 7.96 9.24
N THR A 453 -5.22 7.55 9.22
CA THR A 453 -4.30 7.87 8.12
C THR A 453 -4.64 7.07 6.86
N TRP A 454 -4.98 5.79 7.00
CA TRP A 454 -5.38 4.91 5.90
C TRP A 454 -6.65 5.42 5.20
N SER A 455 -7.67 5.81 5.94
CA SER A 455 -8.94 6.30 5.39
C SER A 455 -8.92 7.77 4.91
N THR A 456 -7.76 8.45 4.96
CA THR A 456 -7.62 9.82 4.48
C THR A 456 -7.23 9.83 3.00
N TYR A 457 -8.21 9.59 2.12
CA TYR A 457 -8.00 9.42 0.67
C TYR A 457 -7.49 10.68 -0.05
N ASP A 458 -7.71 11.88 0.49
CA ASP A 458 -7.28 13.14 -0.14
C ASP A 458 -5.87 13.59 0.26
N ALA A 459 -5.24 12.92 1.22
CA ALA A 459 -3.86 13.15 1.61
C ALA A 459 -2.94 12.03 1.09
N PRO A 460 -1.69 12.36 0.71
CA PRO A 460 -0.74 11.34 0.26
C PRO A 460 -0.37 10.39 1.40
N MET A 461 -0.31 9.10 1.10
CA MET A 461 0.17 8.04 1.97
C MET A 461 1.38 7.35 1.35
N GLY A 462 2.36 6.96 2.14
CA GLY A 462 3.54 6.20 1.68
C GLY A 462 4.75 6.43 2.59
N GLY A 463 5.82 5.65 2.36
CA GLY A 463 6.99 5.61 3.22
C GLY A 463 7.97 6.77 3.05
N MET A 464 8.74 7.02 4.11
CA MET A 464 10.00 7.75 4.11
C MET A 464 11.15 6.76 4.31
N LYS A 465 12.39 7.18 4.10
CA LYS A 465 13.61 6.36 4.32
C LYS A 465 13.53 5.04 3.52
N ALA A 466 13.85 3.90 4.15
CA ALA A 466 13.82 2.58 3.54
C ALA A 466 12.39 1.99 3.38
N SER A 467 11.37 2.68 3.84
CA SER A 467 9.97 2.29 3.62
C SER A 467 9.45 2.63 2.22
N GLY A 468 10.29 3.19 1.36
CA GLY A 468 10.00 3.35 -0.05
C GLY A 468 9.96 4.79 -0.54
N HIS A 469 9.56 4.94 -1.81
CA HIS A 469 9.34 6.22 -2.46
C HIS A 469 8.10 6.16 -3.36
N GLY A 470 7.53 7.31 -3.63
CA GLY A 470 6.19 7.39 -4.22
C GLY A 470 5.14 7.61 -3.13
N ARG A 471 3.92 7.71 -3.56
CA ARG A 471 2.77 7.89 -2.65
C ARG A 471 1.52 7.26 -3.25
N ARG A 472 0.67 6.76 -2.37
CA ARG A 472 -0.72 6.39 -2.64
C ARG A 472 -1.61 7.55 -2.22
N HIS A 473 -2.90 7.49 -2.52
CA HIS A 473 -3.92 8.46 -2.17
C HIS A 473 -3.66 9.87 -2.69
N GLY A 474 -4.63 10.76 -2.53
CA GLY A 474 -4.54 12.15 -2.98
C GLY A 474 -4.25 12.32 -4.47
N ALA A 475 -3.90 13.53 -4.84
CA ALA A 475 -3.52 13.86 -6.20
C ALA A 475 -2.26 13.11 -6.66
N VAL A 476 -1.31 12.91 -5.77
CA VAL A 476 -0.04 12.23 -6.09
C VAL A 476 -0.26 10.76 -6.45
N GLY A 477 -1.18 10.07 -5.74
CA GLY A 477 -1.53 8.68 -6.01
C GLY A 477 -2.14 8.45 -7.40
N LEU A 478 -2.78 9.47 -8.00
CA LEU A 478 -3.27 9.42 -9.36
C LEU A 478 -2.21 9.90 -10.36
N LEU A 479 -1.60 11.07 -10.09
CA LEU A 479 -0.70 11.73 -11.04
C LEU A 479 0.60 10.97 -11.23
N LYS A 480 1.02 10.11 -10.30
CA LYS A 480 2.17 9.21 -10.48
C LYS A 480 2.05 8.29 -11.72
N PHE A 481 0.82 8.05 -12.19
CA PHE A 481 0.54 7.26 -13.38
C PHE A 481 0.45 8.09 -14.66
N THR A 482 0.98 9.32 -14.64
CA THR A 482 0.99 10.22 -15.81
C THR A 482 2.32 10.91 -15.99
N GLU A 483 2.67 11.16 -17.26
CA GLU A 483 3.73 12.09 -17.64
C GLU A 483 3.16 13.49 -17.83
N SER A 484 3.77 14.49 -17.20
CA SER A 484 3.37 15.88 -17.35
C SER A 484 4.05 16.51 -18.57
N GLN A 485 3.28 17.22 -19.38
CA GLN A 485 3.77 17.96 -20.54
C GLN A 485 3.38 19.43 -20.45
N THR A 486 4.34 20.33 -20.58
CA THR A 486 4.08 21.76 -20.72
C THR A 486 3.96 22.14 -22.20
N VAL A 487 2.80 22.70 -22.58
CA VAL A 487 2.59 23.30 -23.91
C VAL A 487 2.48 24.81 -23.74
N ALA A 488 3.44 25.55 -24.30
CA ALA A 488 3.47 26.99 -24.25
C ALA A 488 3.23 27.58 -25.65
N VAL A 489 2.42 28.64 -25.71
CA VAL A 489 2.12 29.38 -26.95
C VAL A 489 2.71 30.79 -26.85
N GLN A 490 3.62 31.10 -27.74
CA GLN A 490 4.14 32.46 -27.96
C GLN A 490 3.19 33.21 -28.89
N ARG A 491 2.76 34.42 -28.51
CA ARG A 491 1.70 35.12 -29.23
C ARG A 491 2.18 36.27 -30.12
N LEU A 492 3.10 37.09 -29.66
CA LEU A 492 3.49 38.34 -30.35
C LEU A 492 4.97 38.36 -30.70
N ILE A 493 5.83 38.47 -29.71
CA ILE A 493 7.28 38.53 -29.84
C ILE A 493 7.95 37.49 -28.96
N PRO A 494 9.10 36.95 -29.36
CA PRO A 494 9.84 36.01 -28.50
C PRO A 494 10.21 36.65 -27.15
N ASN A 495 10.06 35.89 -26.04
CA ASN A 495 10.25 36.40 -24.67
C ASN A 495 11.66 36.99 -24.41
N PHE A 496 12.68 36.52 -25.09
CA PHE A 496 14.08 36.93 -24.86
C PHE A 496 14.72 37.50 -26.10
N ALA A 497 13.92 37.99 -27.07
CA ALA A 497 14.39 38.71 -28.22
C ALA A 497 13.87 40.13 -28.21
N PRO A 498 14.71 41.13 -28.49
CA PRO A 498 14.27 42.53 -28.62
C PRO A 498 13.31 42.68 -29.80
N PRO A 499 12.20 43.43 -29.66
CA PRO A 499 11.29 43.69 -30.76
C PRO A 499 11.90 44.66 -31.78
N GLY A 500 11.76 44.35 -33.07
CA GLY A 500 12.26 45.18 -34.15
C GLY A 500 13.76 45.51 -34.06
N ASP A 501 14.13 46.77 -34.25
CA ASP A 501 15.54 47.23 -34.23
C ASP A 501 16.05 47.57 -32.82
N MET A 502 15.37 47.18 -31.76
CA MET A 502 15.80 47.45 -30.39
C MET A 502 17.09 46.67 -30.05
N SER A 503 18.13 47.39 -29.56
CA SER A 503 19.35 46.72 -29.10
C SER A 503 19.11 45.86 -27.87
N TYR A 504 19.90 44.77 -27.69
CA TYR A 504 19.83 43.90 -26.53
C TYR A 504 20.06 44.63 -25.20
N ASP A 505 20.94 45.64 -25.14
CA ASP A 505 21.17 46.48 -23.95
C ASP A 505 19.91 47.24 -23.52
N ARG A 506 19.18 47.81 -24.49
CA ARG A 506 17.93 48.51 -24.21
C ARG A 506 16.84 47.54 -23.78
N TYR A 507 16.76 46.41 -24.43
CA TYR A 507 15.84 45.35 -24.08
C TYR A 507 16.13 44.80 -22.67
N GLN A 508 17.40 44.54 -22.32
CA GLN A 508 17.81 44.11 -21.00
C GLN A 508 17.40 45.11 -19.91
N ARG A 509 17.66 46.40 -20.10
CA ARG A 509 17.26 47.43 -19.14
C ARG A 509 15.75 47.49 -18.93
N LEU A 510 14.99 47.42 -20.02
CA LEU A 510 13.52 47.41 -19.98
C LEU A 510 13.00 46.17 -19.25
N THR A 511 13.49 45.00 -19.61
CA THR A 511 13.10 43.72 -18.97
C THR A 511 13.47 43.70 -17.50
N THR A 512 14.67 44.19 -17.15
CA THR A 512 15.10 44.30 -15.76
C THR A 512 14.18 45.22 -14.95
N TRP A 513 13.79 46.36 -15.53
CA TRP A 513 12.86 47.28 -14.88
C TRP A 513 11.47 46.65 -14.69
N LEU A 514 10.93 46.00 -15.74
CA LEU A 514 9.65 45.29 -15.69
C LEU A 514 9.66 44.19 -14.62
N LEU A 515 10.70 43.35 -14.55
CA LEU A 515 10.82 42.28 -13.55
C LEU A 515 10.90 42.83 -12.13
N LYS A 516 11.56 43.99 -11.92
CA LYS A 516 11.58 44.66 -10.60
C LYS A 516 10.19 45.15 -10.19
N LEU A 517 9.41 45.65 -11.15
CA LEU A 517 8.04 46.11 -10.92
C LEU A 517 7.10 44.95 -10.60
N VAL A 518 7.20 43.87 -11.38
CA VAL A 518 6.36 42.69 -11.26
C VAL A 518 6.61 41.91 -9.96
N LYS A 519 7.83 41.94 -9.41
CA LYS A 519 8.16 41.29 -8.11
C LYS A 519 7.18 41.66 -6.99
N ARG A 520 6.58 42.83 -7.03
CA ARG A 520 5.67 43.37 -5.99
C ARG A 520 4.19 43.16 -6.32
N MET A 521 3.86 42.61 -7.48
CA MET A 521 2.47 42.42 -7.89
C MET A 521 1.92 41.08 -7.36
N PRO A 522 0.85 41.06 -6.51
CA PRO A 522 0.34 39.86 -5.87
C PRO A 522 -0.26 38.82 -6.83
N PHE A 523 -0.55 39.21 -8.07
CA PHE A 523 -1.10 38.36 -9.13
C PHE A 523 -0.05 37.66 -9.99
N TYR A 524 1.22 37.93 -9.77
CA TYR A 524 2.35 37.33 -10.46
C TYR A 524 2.97 36.25 -9.56
N LYS A 525 2.46 35.00 -9.68
CA LYS A 525 3.03 33.83 -9.02
C LYS A 525 4.12 33.24 -9.88
#